data_2fa27c828658d1e785a40b3792b7391d
#
_entry.id   2fa27c828658d1e785a40b3792b7391d
#
_cell.length_a   1.000
_cell.length_b   1.000
_cell.length_c   1.000
_cell.angle_alpha   90.00
_cell.angle_beta   90.00
_cell.angle_gamma   90.00
#
_symmetry.space_group_name_H-M   'P 1'
#
loop_
_entity.id
_entity.type
_entity.pdbx_description
1 polymer ?
#
loop_
_entity_poly.entity_id
_entity_poly.type
_entity_poly.pdbx_seq_one_letter_code
_entity_poly.pdbx_strand_id
1 'polypeptide(L)'
;MLNVKNVNQYYGGSHILRDVSLKAELGKVTVILGRNGVGKTTLLKSMMGLVPIRNGSIELAGKPIQSNTPYERARAGIGFVPQGREIFARLTVQENLYMGLAYKKAGTPIPAELFELFPVLKQMLGRRGGDLSGGQQQQLAIARALAAKPRVLILDEPTEGIQPSIIKDIGRVIRMLADRGDMAIVLVEQYYDFAEELADDYVVMERGAVLARGKGPNMEVDGVRSLVAI
;
A
#
# COMPACT_ATOMS: atom_id res chain seq x y z
N MET A 1 -5.66 13.59 -1.60
CA MET A 1 -4.21 13.57 -1.27
C MET A 1 -3.38 13.04 -2.42
N LEU A 2 -3.62 11.82 -2.90
CA LEU A 2 -3.04 11.24 -4.10
C LEU A 2 -4.11 11.20 -5.19
N ASN A 3 -3.83 11.73 -6.38
CA ASN A 3 -4.71 11.68 -7.54
C ASN A 3 -4.01 10.98 -8.69
N VAL A 4 -4.67 10.00 -9.27
CA VAL A 4 -4.28 9.30 -10.50
C VAL A 4 -5.34 9.62 -11.54
N LYS A 5 -4.94 10.17 -12.71
CA LYS A 5 -5.87 10.64 -13.74
C LYS A 5 -5.49 10.06 -15.09
N ASN A 6 -6.39 9.28 -15.67
CA ASN A 6 -6.31 8.72 -17.02
C ASN A 6 -4.94 8.07 -17.33
N VAL A 7 -4.43 7.33 -16.36
CA VAL A 7 -3.11 6.69 -16.47
C VAL A 7 -3.17 5.53 -17.44
N ASN A 8 -2.26 5.59 -18.42
CA ASN A 8 -1.99 4.55 -19.38
C ASN A 8 -0.56 4.06 -19.22
N GLN A 9 -0.38 2.74 -19.09
CA GLN A 9 0.93 2.11 -18.92
C GLN A 9 1.07 0.93 -19.88
N TYR A 10 2.28 0.76 -20.40
CA TYR A 10 2.63 -0.29 -21.36
C TYR A 10 3.89 -1.02 -20.93
N TYR A 11 3.94 -2.34 -21.17
CA TYR A 11 5.17 -3.10 -21.21
C TYR A 11 5.44 -3.49 -22.68
N GLY A 12 6.41 -2.84 -23.30
CA GLY A 12 6.61 -2.96 -24.75
C GLY A 12 5.36 -2.56 -25.53
N GLY A 13 4.80 -3.49 -26.31
CA GLY A 13 3.55 -3.28 -27.04
C GLY A 13 2.27 -3.59 -26.25
N SER A 14 2.38 -4.19 -25.05
CA SER A 14 1.22 -4.61 -24.28
C SER A 14 0.66 -3.46 -23.46
N HIS A 15 -0.59 -3.06 -23.69
CA HIS A 15 -1.31 -2.03 -22.95
C HIS A 15 -1.87 -2.62 -21.66
N ILE A 16 -1.25 -2.32 -20.53
CA ILE A 16 -1.58 -2.91 -19.23
C ILE A 16 -2.58 -2.06 -18.45
N LEU A 17 -2.36 -0.74 -18.36
CA LEU A 17 -3.32 0.16 -17.71
C LEU A 17 -3.98 1.04 -18.76
N ARG A 18 -5.31 1.14 -18.69
CA ARG A 18 -6.17 1.79 -19.70
C ARG A 18 -7.03 2.86 -19.03
N ASP A 19 -6.61 4.12 -19.15
CA ASP A 19 -7.30 5.31 -18.63
C ASP A 19 -7.69 5.20 -17.14
N VAL A 20 -6.81 4.57 -16.34
CA VAL A 20 -7.08 4.34 -14.92
C VAL A 20 -7.07 5.66 -14.17
N SER A 21 -8.18 5.92 -13.46
CA SER A 21 -8.30 7.09 -12.59
C SER A 21 -8.80 6.68 -11.22
N LEU A 22 -8.15 7.19 -10.16
CA LEU A 22 -8.58 7.02 -8.77
C LEU A 22 -8.05 8.17 -7.91
N LYS A 23 -8.63 8.31 -6.72
CA LYS A 23 -8.24 9.31 -5.73
C LYS A 23 -8.14 8.65 -4.37
N ALA A 24 -7.06 8.95 -3.64
CA ALA A 24 -6.92 8.58 -2.24
C ALA A 24 -6.87 9.85 -1.38
N GLU A 25 -7.76 9.94 -0.40
CA GLU A 25 -7.94 11.10 0.47
C GLU A 25 -7.36 10.83 1.85
N LEU A 26 -6.94 11.91 2.54
CA LEU A 26 -6.50 11.82 3.94
C LEU A 26 -7.63 11.28 4.81
N GLY A 27 -7.28 10.45 5.79
CA GLY A 27 -8.23 9.85 6.70
C GLY A 27 -9.07 8.72 6.10
N LYS A 28 -8.73 8.24 4.89
CA LYS A 28 -9.50 7.21 4.20
C LYS A 28 -8.64 6.07 3.70
N VAL A 29 -9.26 4.90 3.65
CA VAL A 29 -8.77 3.71 2.97
C VAL A 29 -9.47 3.58 1.62
N THR A 30 -8.69 3.72 0.54
CA THR A 30 -9.16 3.45 -0.83
C THR A 30 -8.70 2.05 -1.21
N VAL A 31 -9.66 1.14 -1.35
CA VAL A 31 -9.39 -0.25 -1.71
C VAL A 31 -9.42 -0.43 -3.22
N ILE A 32 -8.44 -1.16 -3.75
CA ILE A 32 -8.37 -1.57 -5.15
C ILE A 32 -8.54 -3.08 -5.21
N LEU A 33 -9.62 -3.53 -5.79
CA LEU A 33 -9.99 -4.93 -5.95
C LEU A 33 -9.86 -5.38 -7.41
N GLY A 34 -9.74 -6.68 -7.61
CA GLY A 34 -9.72 -7.30 -8.93
C GLY A 34 -8.90 -8.59 -8.92
N ARG A 35 -9.12 -9.40 -9.95
CA ARG A 35 -8.45 -10.71 -10.11
C ARG A 35 -6.93 -10.54 -10.31
N ASN A 36 -6.21 -11.66 -10.24
CA ASN A 36 -4.80 -11.68 -10.58
C ASN A 36 -4.58 -11.31 -12.05
N GLY A 37 -3.51 -10.54 -12.33
CA GLY A 37 -3.15 -10.14 -13.68
C GLY A 37 -3.95 -8.98 -14.27
N VAL A 38 -4.92 -8.38 -13.56
CA VAL A 38 -5.73 -7.26 -14.10
C VAL A 38 -5.00 -5.91 -14.09
N GLY A 39 -3.77 -5.83 -13.53
CA GLY A 39 -2.96 -4.61 -13.55
C GLY A 39 -2.81 -3.89 -12.21
N LYS A 40 -3.33 -4.42 -11.10
CA LYS A 40 -3.26 -3.79 -9.75
C LYS A 40 -1.82 -3.43 -9.35
N THR A 41 -0.92 -4.41 -9.32
CA THR A 41 0.50 -4.19 -8.98
C THR A 41 1.20 -3.24 -9.97
N THR A 42 0.83 -3.27 -11.26
CA THR A 42 1.35 -2.31 -12.25
C THR A 42 0.92 -0.89 -11.93
N LEU A 43 -0.33 -0.70 -11.49
CA LEU A 43 -0.83 0.59 -11.05
C LEU A 43 -0.04 1.11 -9.84
N LEU A 44 0.20 0.26 -8.82
CA LEU A 44 1.00 0.63 -7.66
C LEU A 44 2.45 0.96 -8.04
N LYS A 45 3.07 0.15 -8.91
CA LYS A 45 4.41 0.43 -9.44
C LYS A 45 4.46 1.75 -10.21
N SER A 46 3.40 2.09 -10.94
CA SER A 46 3.28 3.40 -11.61
C SER A 46 3.16 4.55 -10.62
N MET A 47 2.37 4.38 -9.54
CA MET A 47 2.27 5.38 -8.46
C MET A 47 3.61 5.59 -7.75
N MET A 48 4.42 4.54 -7.61
CA MET A 48 5.75 4.60 -7.02
C MET A 48 6.85 5.08 -7.98
N GLY A 49 6.55 5.18 -9.29
CA GLY A 49 7.54 5.53 -10.30
C GLY A 49 8.54 4.42 -10.64
N LEU A 50 8.22 3.17 -10.23
CA LEU A 50 9.00 1.98 -10.57
C LEU A 50 8.81 1.57 -12.03
N VAL A 51 7.66 1.93 -12.61
CA VAL A 51 7.40 1.81 -14.04
C VAL A 51 6.84 3.14 -14.57
N PRO A 52 7.28 3.59 -15.77
CA PRO A 52 6.80 4.84 -16.34
C PRO A 52 5.36 4.69 -16.84
N ILE A 53 4.59 5.78 -16.74
CA ILE A 53 3.31 5.90 -17.44
C ILE A 53 3.54 6.54 -18.81
N ARG A 54 2.71 6.19 -19.80
CA ARG A 54 2.78 6.78 -21.14
C ARG A 54 1.94 8.06 -21.26
N ASN A 55 0.76 8.03 -20.68
CA ASN A 55 -0.17 9.16 -20.65
C ASN A 55 -0.85 9.23 -19.28
N GLY A 56 -1.50 10.36 -19.03
CA GLY A 56 -2.16 10.65 -17.76
C GLY A 56 -1.28 11.42 -16.79
N SER A 57 -1.74 11.57 -15.56
CA SER A 57 -0.99 12.26 -14.51
C SER A 57 -1.13 11.57 -13.16
N ILE A 58 -0.11 11.72 -12.33
CA ILE A 58 -0.11 11.31 -10.93
C ILE A 58 0.29 12.53 -10.11
N GLU A 59 -0.59 12.93 -9.19
CA GLU A 59 -0.39 14.11 -8.35
C GLU A 59 -0.38 13.73 -6.87
N LEU A 60 0.56 14.26 -6.12
CA LEU A 60 0.63 14.14 -4.65
C LEU A 60 0.46 15.54 -4.03
N ALA A 61 -0.57 15.72 -3.21
CA ALA A 61 -0.91 17.03 -2.61
C ALA A 61 -1.02 18.16 -3.64
N GLY A 62 -1.60 17.88 -4.81
CA GLY A 62 -1.77 18.83 -5.91
C GLY A 62 -0.50 19.08 -6.76
N LYS A 63 0.62 18.43 -6.46
CA LYS A 63 1.86 18.54 -7.24
C LYS A 63 2.02 17.32 -8.15
N PRO A 64 2.34 17.51 -9.44
CA PRO A 64 2.60 16.40 -10.34
C PRO A 64 3.89 15.67 -9.94
N ILE A 65 3.84 14.33 -9.93
CA ILE A 65 4.97 13.48 -9.54
C ILE A 65 5.32 12.41 -10.59
N GLN A 66 4.67 12.39 -11.75
CA GLN A 66 4.88 11.35 -12.75
C GLN A 66 6.32 11.31 -13.30
N SER A 67 7.04 12.42 -13.30
CA SER A 67 8.46 12.51 -13.69
C SER A 67 9.44 12.25 -12.55
N ASN A 68 8.94 12.17 -11.30
CA ASN A 68 9.80 11.96 -10.15
C ASN A 68 10.25 10.49 -10.06
N THR A 69 11.49 10.31 -9.64
CA THR A 69 12.06 9.00 -9.33
C THR A 69 11.36 8.35 -8.11
N PRO A 70 11.43 7.03 -7.93
CA PRO A 70 10.89 6.36 -6.73
C PRO A 70 11.41 6.97 -5.42
N TYR A 71 12.69 7.32 -5.38
CA TYR A 71 13.32 7.97 -4.24
C TYR A 71 12.67 9.33 -3.91
N GLU A 72 12.45 10.17 -4.92
CA GLU A 72 11.80 11.47 -4.75
C GLU A 72 10.36 11.34 -4.28
N ARG A 73 9.62 10.33 -4.79
CA ARG A 73 8.24 10.04 -4.34
C ARG A 73 8.21 9.56 -2.88
N ALA A 74 9.15 8.71 -2.47
CA ALA A 74 9.28 8.30 -1.07
C ALA A 74 9.58 9.52 -0.18
N ARG A 75 10.50 10.40 -0.58
CA ARG A 75 10.80 11.65 0.14
C ARG A 75 9.62 12.62 0.19
N ALA A 76 8.78 12.62 -0.83
CA ALA A 76 7.55 13.43 -0.88
C ALA A 76 6.45 12.89 0.06
N GLY A 77 6.65 11.71 0.65
CA GLY A 77 5.77 11.14 1.67
C GLY A 77 4.91 9.97 1.21
N ILE A 78 5.37 9.17 0.24
CA ILE A 78 4.73 7.90 -0.11
C ILE A 78 5.50 6.74 0.53
N GLY A 79 4.82 5.96 1.39
CA GLY A 79 5.27 4.67 1.88
C GLY A 79 4.70 3.55 1.03
N PHE A 80 5.49 2.52 0.76
CA PHE A 80 5.06 1.38 -0.06
C PHE A 80 5.47 0.05 0.58
N VAL A 81 4.51 -0.85 0.66
CA VAL A 81 4.72 -2.25 1.06
C VAL A 81 4.31 -3.11 -0.14
N PRO A 82 5.28 -3.65 -0.89
CA PRO A 82 5.00 -4.50 -2.05
C PRO A 82 4.49 -5.88 -1.63
N GLN A 83 3.86 -6.58 -2.57
CA GLN A 83 3.54 -8.00 -2.44
C GLN A 83 4.81 -8.80 -2.11
N GLY A 84 4.71 -9.81 -1.25
CA GLY A 84 5.87 -10.60 -0.81
C GLY A 84 6.74 -9.91 0.24
N ARG A 85 6.30 -8.75 0.81
CA ARG A 85 6.90 -8.06 1.97
C ARG A 85 8.23 -7.37 1.68
N GLU A 86 9.11 -7.96 0.88
CA GLU A 86 10.45 -7.48 0.48
C GLU A 86 11.26 -6.92 1.67
N ILE A 87 11.27 -7.65 2.80
CA ILE A 87 12.13 -7.32 3.93
C ILE A 87 13.59 -7.69 3.62
N PHE A 88 14.52 -7.05 4.28
CA PHE A 88 15.94 -7.41 4.22
C PHE A 88 16.20 -8.61 5.17
N ALA A 89 16.12 -9.83 4.64
CA ALA A 89 16.16 -11.06 5.43
C ALA A 89 17.43 -11.22 6.27
N ARG A 90 18.58 -10.70 5.81
CA ARG A 90 19.87 -10.79 6.50
C ARG A 90 20.08 -9.70 7.57
N LEU A 91 19.31 -8.61 7.48
CA LEU A 91 19.34 -7.54 8.46
C LEU A 91 18.45 -7.88 9.65
N THR A 92 18.79 -7.35 10.81
CA THR A 92 17.94 -7.41 12.01
C THR A 92 16.65 -6.62 11.83
N VAL A 93 15.67 -6.84 12.71
CA VAL A 93 14.44 -6.04 12.78
C VAL A 93 14.77 -4.54 12.91
N GLN A 94 15.69 -4.21 13.81
CA GLN A 94 16.13 -2.83 14.02
C GLN A 94 16.75 -2.22 12.75
N GLU A 95 17.64 -2.92 12.09
CA GLU A 95 18.27 -2.47 10.85
C GLU A 95 17.25 -2.32 9.71
N ASN A 96 16.28 -3.24 9.59
CA ASN A 96 15.17 -3.11 8.64
C ASN A 96 14.36 -1.82 8.89
N LEU A 97 14.08 -1.47 10.15
CA LEU A 97 13.38 -0.23 10.49
C LEU A 97 14.23 1.00 10.14
N TYR A 98 15.54 0.97 10.38
CA TYR A 98 16.45 2.04 9.96
C TYR A 98 16.49 2.22 8.44
N MET A 99 16.35 1.14 7.64
CA MET A 99 16.24 1.26 6.18
C MET A 99 15.02 2.11 5.76
N GLY A 100 13.92 2.07 6.53
CA GLY A 100 12.78 2.97 6.32
C GLY A 100 13.09 4.45 6.58
N LEU A 101 14.17 4.75 7.28
CA LEU A 101 14.65 6.09 7.60
C LEU A 101 15.84 6.56 6.72
N ALA A 102 16.26 5.75 5.73
CA ALA A 102 17.50 5.97 4.98
C ALA A 102 17.62 7.36 4.32
N TYR A 103 16.51 8.02 4.01
CA TYR A 103 16.50 9.38 3.45
C TYR A 103 16.28 10.49 4.48
N LYS A 104 16.13 10.15 5.75
CA LYS A 104 16.04 11.12 6.85
C LYS A 104 17.45 11.52 7.31
N LYS A 105 17.53 12.53 8.18
CA LYS A 105 18.81 12.95 8.77
C LYS A 105 19.46 11.78 9.52
N ALA A 106 20.78 11.64 9.39
CA ALA A 106 21.53 10.64 10.13
C ALA A 106 21.27 10.77 11.64
N GLY A 107 21.09 9.63 12.32
CA GLY A 107 20.76 9.61 13.75
C GLY A 107 19.26 9.81 14.05
N THR A 108 18.38 9.92 13.04
CA THR A 108 16.93 9.95 13.28
C THR A 108 16.51 8.65 13.99
N PRO A 109 15.88 8.72 15.18
CA PRO A 109 15.49 7.55 15.93
C PRO A 109 14.28 6.84 15.25
N ILE A 110 14.18 5.54 15.46
CA ILE A 110 12.99 4.78 15.10
C ILE A 110 11.82 5.32 15.93
N PRO A 111 10.69 5.72 15.30
CA PRO A 111 9.53 6.23 16.03
C PRO A 111 9.01 5.18 17.05
N ALA A 112 8.87 5.58 18.32
CA ALA A 112 8.38 4.68 19.38
C ALA A 112 6.98 4.12 19.09
N GLU A 113 6.16 4.91 18.43
CA GLU A 113 4.82 4.55 17.96
C GLU A 113 4.77 3.24 17.15
N LEU A 114 5.83 2.91 16.39
CA LEU A 114 5.88 1.65 15.63
C LEU A 114 5.83 0.43 16.56
N PHE A 115 6.34 0.56 17.77
CA PHE A 115 6.31 -0.50 18.77
C PHE A 115 4.99 -0.55 19.56
N GLU A 116 4.20 0.51 19.51
CA GLU A 116 2.82 0.52 20.00
C GLU A 116 1.89 -0.16 18.99
N LEU A 117 2.11 0.11 17.68
CA LEU A 117 1.36 -0.53 16.59
C LEU A 117 1.72 -2.02 16.45
N PHE A 118 2.98 -2.38 16.62
CA PHE A 118 3.51 -3.74 16.44
C PHE A 118 4.41 -4.15 17.61
N PRO A 119 3.85 -4.45 18.80
CA PRO A 119 4.64 -4.72 20.03
C PRO A 119 5.64 -5.88 19.88
N VAL A 120 5.32 -6.86 19.05
CA VAL A 120 6.19 -8.02 18.78
C VAL A 120 7.55 -7.62 18.21
N LEU A 121 7.62 -6.55 17.42
CA LEU A 121 8.87 -6.08 16.81
C LEU A 121 9.84 -5.54 17.86
N LYS A 122 9.32 -4.91 18.94
CA LYS A 122 10.14 -4.42 20.04
C LYS A 122 10.90 -5.56 20.74
N GLN A 123 10.23 -6.71 20.88
CA GLN A 123 10.82 -7.89 21.53
C GLN A 123 11.87 -8.59 20.66
N MET A 124 11.88 -8.30 19.35
CA MET A 124 12.68 -9.00 18.35
C MET A 124 13.73 -8.11 17.66
N LEU A 125 14.06 -6.94 18.20
CA LEU A 125 14.92 -5.94 17.55
C LEU A 125 16.24 -6.49 17.03
N GLY A 126 16.88 -7.38 17.78
CA GLY A 126 18.16 -8.03 17.41
C GLY A 126 18.00 -9.27 16.51
N ARG A 127 16.78 -9.74 16.26
CA ARG A 127 16.54 -10.93 15.44
C ARG A 127 16.60 -10.59 13.95
N ARG A 128 17.14 -11.50 13.12
CA ARG A 128 17.16 -11.31 11.66
C ARG A 128 15.75 -11.36 11.09
N GLY A 129 15.48 -10.51 10.11
CA GLY A 129 14.18 -10.47 9.44
C GLY A 129 13.78 -11.82 8.83
N GLY A 130 14.73 -12.56 8.27
CA GLY A 130 14.49 -13.89 7.69
C GLY A 130 14.05 -14.95 8.70
N ASP A 131 14.34 -14.77 9.99
CA ASP A 131 13.98 -15.71 11.06
C ASP A 131 12.59 -15.43 11.66
N LEU A 132 11.90 -14.41 11.16
CA LEU A 132 10.55 -14.05 11.58
C LEU A 132 9.52 -14.93 10.87
N SER A 133 8.36 -15.17 11.53
CA SER A 133 7.20 -15.76 10.85
C SER A 133 6.68 -14.84 9.74
N GLY A 134 5.93 -15.39 8.78
CA GLY A 134 5.37 -14.59 7.69
C GLY A 134 4.56 -13.38 8.16
N GLY A 135 3.73 -13.54 9.20
CA GLY A 135 2.98 -12.44 9.79
C GLY A 135 3.86 -11.38 10.45
N GLN A 136 4.92 -11.79 11.15
CA GLN A 136 5.89 -10.88 11.74
C GLN A 136 6.69 -10.12 10.68
N GLN A 137 7.04 -10.78 9.58
CA GLN A 137 7.68 -10.15 8.42
C GLN A 137 6.76 -9.08 7.79
N GLN A 138 5.46 -9.36 7.70
CA GLN A 138 4.48 -8.39 7.19
C GLN A 138 4.37 -7.17 8.12
N GLN A 139 4.29 -7.40 9.44
CA GLN A 139 4.29 -6.32 10.42
C GLN A 139 5.58 -5.48 10.31
N LEU A 140 6.73 -6.12 10.12
CA LEU A 140 8.02 -5.44 9.90
C LEU A 140 8.02 -4.63 8.61
N ALA A 141 7.48 -5.15 7.50
CA ALA A 141 7.40 -4.45 6.23
C ALA A 141 6.52 -3.18 6.34
N ILE A 142 5.37 -3.29 7.01
CA ILE A 142 4.47 -2.14 7.27
C ILE A 142 5.16 -1.13 8.19
N ALA A 143 5.76 -1.58 9.32
CA ALA A 143 6.47 -0.71 10.24
C ALA A 143 7.64 0.03 9.57
N ARG A 144 8.40 -0.64 8.70
CA ARG A 144 9.46 -0.04 7.90
C ARG A 144 8.93 1.07 6.98
N ALA A 145 7.81 0.85 6.30
CA ALA A 145 7.18 1.86 5.45
C ALA A 145 6.67 3.05 6.27
N LEU A 146 6.16 2.81 7.47
CA LEU A 146 5.67 3.84 8.40
C LEU A 146 6.79 4.62 9.09
N ALA A 147 8.01 4.08 9.19
CA ALA A 147 9.13 4.69 9.93
C ALA A 147 9.39 6.14 9.51
N ALA A 148 9.26 6.44 8.22
CA ALA A 148 9.46 7.78 7.68
C ALA A 148 8.26 8.71 7.83
N LYS A 149 7.16 8.27 8.46
CA LYS A 149 5.89 9.00 8.62
C LYS A 149 5.33 9.46 7.27
N PRO A 150 4.95 8.55 6.37
CA PRO A 150 4.41 8.89 5.08
C PRO A 150 3.02 9.54 5.22
N ARG A 151 2.63 10.35 4.22
CA ARG A 151 1.26 10.89 4.10
C ARG A 151 0.36 10.02 3.22
N VAL A 152 0.95 9.14 2.44
CA VAL A 152 0.25 8.10 1.67
C VAL A 152 0.94 6.77 1.96
N LEU A 153 0.18 5.78 2.38
CA LEU A 153 0.65 4.40 2.56
C LEU A 153 0.01 3.53 1.49
N ILE A 154 0.83 2.84 0.71
CA ILE A 154 0.39 1.91 -0.32
C ILE A 154 0.73 0.49 0.14
N LEU A 155 -0.28 -0.39 0.17
CA LEU A 155 -0.17 -1.79 0.60
C LEU A 155 -0.62 -2.70 -0.54
N ASP A 156 0.26 -3.60 -0.99
CA ASP A 156 -0.02 -4.57 -2.06
C ASP A 156 -0.21 -5.97 -1.45
N GLU A 157 -1.46 -6.42 -1.38
CA GLU A 157 -1.91 -7.73 -0.88
C GLU A 157 -1.29 -8.08 0.51
N PRO A 158 -1.47 -7.23 1.53
CA PRO A 158 -0.80 -7.40 2.82
C PRO A 158 -1.28 -8.64 3.60
N THR A 159 -2.37 -9.29 3.20
CA THR A 159 -2.93 -10.47 3.88
C THR A 159 -2.41 -11.79 3.31
N GLU A 160 -1.70 -11.77 2.17
CA GLU A 160 -1.28 -12.99 1.47
C GLU A 160 -0.37 -13.88 2.31
N GLY A 161 -0.76 -15.15 2.48
CA GLY A 161 0.02 -16.15 3.22
C GLY A 161 0.18 -15.87 4.70
N ILE A 162 -0.78 -15.17 5.33
CA ILE A 162 -0.76 -14.76 6.73
C ILE A 162 -1.91 -15.42 7.51
N GLN A 163 -1.63 -15.71 8.78
CA GLN A 163 -2.63 -16.29 9.68
C GLN A 163 -3.75 -15.30 10.01
N PRO A 164 -5.01 -15.75 10.17
CA PRO A 164 -6.17 -14.89 10.41
C PRO A 164 -6.03 -13.92 11.59
N SER A 165 -5.37 -14.34 12.67
CA SER A 165 -5.15 -13.48 13.84
C SER A 165 -4.29 -12.26 13.52
N ILE A 166 -3.25 -12.44 12.70
CA ILE A 166 -2.35 -11.35 12.27
C ILE A 166 -3.04 -10.46 11.23
N ILE A 167 -3.90 -11.03 10.36
CA ILE A 167 -4.71 -10.24 9.43
C ILE A 167 -5.59 -9.25 10.20
N LYS A 168 -6.27 -9.70 11.26
CA LYS A 168 -7.06 -8.82 12.13
C LYS A 168 -6.23 -7.72 12.78
N ASP A 169 -5.02 -8.05 13.25
CA ASP A 169 -4.11 -7.04 13.83
C ASP A 169 -3.69 -5.99 12.79
N ILE A 170 -3.37 -6.42 11.57
CA ILE A 170 -3.03 -5.52 10.47
C ILE A 170 -4.23 -4.63 10.11
N GLY A 171 -5.44 -5.20 10.01
CA GLY A 171 -6.67 -4.45 9.73
C GLY A 171 -6.93 -3.36 10.77
N ARG A 172 -6.78 -3.70 12.07
CA ARG A 172 -6.91 -2.74 13.16
C ARG A 172 -5.89 -1.60 13.05
N VAL A 173 -4.64 -1.91 12.70
CA VAL A 173 -3.60 -0.89 12.51
C VAL A 173 -3.93 0.00 11.31
N ILE A 174 -4.36 -0.57 10.18
CA ILE A 174 -4.77 0.20 8.99
C ILE A 174 -5.91 1.17 9.35
N ARG A 175 -6.94 0.69 10.02
CA ARG A 175 -8.08 1.53 10.42
C ARG A 175 -7.66 2.64 11.37
N MET A 176 -6.86 2.30 12.40
CA MET A 176 -6.33 3.28 13.35
C MET A 176 -5.51 4.37 12.66
N LEU A 177 -4.68 4.02 11.67
CA LEU A 177 -3.88 4.99 10.90
C LEU A 177 -4.77 5.90 10.05
N ALA A 178 -5.83 5.37 9.43
CA ALA A 178 -6.78 6.17 8.67
C ALA A 178 -7.56 7.13 9.57
N ASP A 179 -8.05 6.65 10.71
CA ASP A 179 -8.87 7.44 11.67
C ASP A 179 -8.14 8.65 12.26
N ARG A 180 -6.80 8.67 12.23
CA ARG A 180 -6.00 9.86 12.59
C ARG A 180 -6.18 11.03 11.64
N GLY A 181 -6.62 10.80 10.42
CA GLY A 181 -6.93 11.84 9.44
C GLY A 181 -5.74 12.45 8.72
N ASP A 182 -4.51 12.07 9.04
CA ASP A 182 -3.28 12.65 8.48
C ASP A 182 -2.61 11.81 7.37
N MET A 183 -3.16 10.60 7.13
CA MET A 183 -2.66 9.65 6.13
C MET A 183 -3.77 9.21 5.18
N ALA A 184 -3.45 9.07 3.89
CA ALA A 184 -4.28 8.38 2.90
C ALA A 184 -3.74 6.96 2.73
N ILE A 185 -4.61 5.95 2.70
CA ILE A 185 -4.21 4.56 2.54
C ILE A 185 -4.76 4.03 1.22
N VAL A 186 -3.90 3.45 0.39
CA VAL A 186 -4.26 2.68 -0.80
C VAL A 186 -3.99 1.22 -0.50
N LEU A 187 -5.04 0.42 -0.48
CA LEU A 187 -4.98 -1.01 -0.17
C LEU A 187 -5.37 -1.82 -1.41
N VAL A 188 -4.45 -2.58 -1.94
CA VAL A 188 -4.77 -3.59 -2.97
C VAL A 188 -5.01 -4.92 -2.28
N GLU A 189 -6.14 -5.56 -2.61
CA GLU A 189 -6.52 -6.83 -2.01
C GLU A 189 -7.29 -7.72 -2.98
N GLN A 190 -7.24 -9.02 -2.70
CA GLN A 190 -8.10 -10.05 -3.30
C GLN A 190 -9.07 -10.62 -2.28
N TYR A 191 -8.72 -10.57 -0.99
CA TYR A 191 -9.56 -11.02 0.10
C TYR A 191 -10.68 -10.00 0.35
N TYR A 192 -11.85 -10.28 -0.25
CA TYR A 192 -13.00 -9.36 -0.27
C TYR A 192 -13.44 -8.93 1.13
N ASP A 193 -13.62 -9.88 2.06
CA ASP A 193 -14.14 -9.56 3.40
C ASP A 193 -13.23 -8.59 4.16
N PHE A 194 -11.91 -8.75 4.04
CA PHE A 194 -10.94 -7.84 4.62
C PHE A 194 -10.97 -6.45 3.96
N ALA A 195 -11.13 -6.42 2.64
CA ALA A 195 -11.25 -5.20 1.88
C ALA A 195 -12.52 -4.42 2.25
N GLU A 196 -13.66 -5.11 2.32
CA GLU A 196 -14.97 -4.55 2.69
C GLU A 196 -14.98 -3.95 4.09
N GLU A 197 -14.37 -4.66 5.08
CA GLU A 197 -14.26 -4.18 6.46
C GLU A 197 -13.50 -2.83 6.57
N LEU A 198 -12.55 -2.59 5.68
CA LEU A 198 -11.66 -1.44 5.76
C LEU A 198 -12.00 -0.30 4.80
N ALA A 199 -12.76 -0.56 3.74
CA ALA A 199 -12.95 0.39 2.66
C ALA A 199 -13.78 1.61 3.07
N ASP A 200 -13.25 2.81 2.86
CA ASP A 200 -14.03 4.05 2.78
C ASP A 200 -14.46 4.33 1.33
N ASP A 201 -13.57 4.06 0.39
CA ASP A 201 -13.82 4.12 -1.05
C ASP A 201 -13.26 2.86 -1.72
N TYR A 202 -13.92 2.38 -2.79
CA TYR A 202 -13.43 1.22 -3.53
C TYR A 202 -13.30 1.48 -5.03
N VAL A 203 -12.43 0.73 -5.66
CA VAL A 203 -12.22 0.64 -7.11
C VAL A 203 -12.07 -0.83 -7.49
N VAL A 204 -12.88 -1.31 -8.43
CA VAL A 204 -12.72 -2.64 -9.01
C VAL A 204 -12.01 -2.51 -10.35
N MET A 205 -10.93 -3.27 -10.53
CA MET A 205 -10.18 -3.30 -11.79
C MET A 205 -10.46 -4.59 -12.57
N GLU A 206 -10.65 -4.46 -13.86
CA GLU A 206 -10.68 -5.56 -14.81
C GLU A 206 -9.92 -5.19 -16.07
N ARG A 207 -9.10 -6.12 -16.60
CA ARG A 207 -8.35 -5.97 -17.87
C ARG A 207 -7.62 -4.63 -18.04
N GLY A 208 -7.08 -4.13 -16.94
CA GLY A 208 -6.31 -2.88 -16.94
C GLY A 208 -7.14 -1.61 -16.83
N ALA A 209 -8.45 -1.70 -16.74
CA ALA A 209 -9.35 -0.55 -16.60
C ALA A 209 -10.11 -0.59 -15.27
N VAL A 210 -10.71 0.54 -14.89
CA VAL A 210 -11.66 0.61 -13.77
C VAL A 210 -13.02 0.15 -14.26
N LEU A 211 -13.51 -0.97 -13.70
CA LEU A 211 -14.83 -1.53 -13.99
C LEU A 211 -15.93 -0.88 -13.16
N ALA A 212 -15.68 -0.70 -11.86
CA ALA A 212 -16.62 -0.10 -10.91
C ALA A 212 -15.88 0.71 -9.85
N ARG A 213 -16.58 1.65 -9.25
CA ARG A 213 -16.10 2.43 -8.11
C ARG A 213 -17.26 2.91 -7.26
N GLY A 214 -17.03 3.12 -5.97
CA GLY A 214 -18.07 3.60 -5.05
C GLY A 214 -17.55 3.80 -3.64
N LYS A 215 -18.49 3.92 -2.71
CA LYS A 215 -18.21 4.02 -1.29
C LYS A 215 -18.13 2.63 -0.66
N GLY A 216 -17.20 2.45 0.27
CA GLY A 216 -17.01 1.18 0.98
C GLY A 216 -18.30 0.58 1.54
N PRO A 217 -19.11 1.34 2.29
CA PRO A 217 -20.39 0.84 2.82
C PRO A 217 -21.39 0.32 1.77
N ASN A 218 -21.20 0.67 0.51
CA ASN A 218 -22.09 0.24 -0.59
C ASN A 218 -21.58 -1.01 -1.32
N MET A 219 -20.42 -1.56 -0.98
CA MET A 219 -19.79 -2.66 -1.74
C MET A 219 -20.68 -3.88 -1.90
N GLU A 220 -21.43 -4.25 -0.86
CA GLU A 220 -22.39 -5.38 -0.93
C GLU A 220 -23.55 -5.06 -1.88
N VAL A 221 -24.18 -3.88 -1.72
CA VAL A 221 -25.33 -3.45 -2.55
C VAL A 221 -24.91 -3.25 -4.01
N ASP A 222 -23.71 -2.77 -4.27
CA ASP A 222 -23.13 -2.60 -5.60
C ASP A 222 -22.70 -3.93 -6.24
N GLY A 223 -22.86 -5.05 -5.52
CA GLY A 223 -22.54 -6.40 -6.02
C GLY A 223 -21.04 -6.62 -6.25
N VAL A 224 -20.18 -5.88 -5.57
CA VAL A 224 -18.71 -5.92 -5.77
C VAL A 224 -18.16 -7.33 -5.57
N ARG A 225 -18.70 -8.09 -4.60
CA ARG A 225 -18.28 -9.49 -4.36
C ARG A 225 -18.37 -10.34 -5.63
N SER A 226 -19.44 -10.19 -6.42
CA SER A 226 -19.62 -10.95 -7.67
C SER A 226 -18.67 -10.51 -8.77
N LEU A 227 -18.25 -9.24 -8.78
CA LEU A 227 -17.29 -8.71 -9.77
C LEU A 227 -15.86 -9.23 -9.54
N VAL A 228 -15.51 -9.57 -8.28
CA VAL A 228 -14.18 -10.07 -7.91
C VAL A 228 -14.13 -11.57 -7.67
N ALA A 229 -15.28 -12.24 -7.54
CA ALA A 229 -15.38 -13.69 -7.38
C ALA A 229 -14.75 -14.42 -8.59
N ILE A 230 -14.12 -15.57 -8.31
CA ILE A 230 -13.48 -16.44 -9.30
C ILE A 230 -14.52 -17.28 -10.02
#